data_d3945012880484b7610e9198d974e221
#
_entry.id   d3945012880484b7610e9198d974e221
#
_cell.length_a   1.000
_cell.length_b   1.000
_cell.length_c   1.000
_cell.angle_alpha   90.00
_cell.angle_beta   90.00
_cell.angle_gamma   90.00
#
_symmetry.space_group_name_H-M   'P 1'
#
loop_
_entity.id
_entity.type
_entity.pdbx_description
1 polymer ?
#
loop_
_entity_poly.entity_id
_entity_poly.type
_entity_poly.pdbx_seq_one_letter_code
_entity_poly.pdbx_strand_id
1 'polypeptide(L)'
;TAIMEFSGKELIKGEPDASSFPSGGLRATFEARGYTAWDCTSPAFLKKDATGVTLCIPTAFCSYRGEALDKKTPLLRSMQAIDKEATRIFHLFGHTEVKRVTPSVGPEQEYFLIDRDKYLKRKDLIYTGRTLFGAMPPKGQEMDDHYYGVIRERIGSYMKELNEELWKLGVTAKTQHNEVAPAQHELATIYTKANLAVDHNQIVMETMKKVANRHGMACLLHEKPFQGVNGSGKHNNWSLASDTGINMLDPGVTPHENIQFLLVLACIMKAVDRHADLLRQSAAVPGNDFRLGAQEAPPAIISIFVGEQLEDVIDQLISTGSATHSKTGGTLKTGVTTLPDFDKDATDRNRTSPFAFTGNKFEFRMVGSSDSVSSANVVLNTIVAEAFKEAADELEKAADFDLA
;
A
#
# COMPACT_ATOMS: atom_id res chain seq x y z
N THR A 1 -9.61 -10.81 -32.16
CA THR A 1 -9.61 -11.03 -30.70
C THR A 1 -10.99 -11.56 -30.33
N ALA A 2 -11.10 -12.82 -29.98
CA ALA A 2 -12.35 -13.35 -29.47
C ALA A 2 -12.63 -12.67 -28.14
N ILE A 3 -13.77 -12.02 -28.03
CA ILE A 3 -14.28 -11.51 -26.77
C ILE A 3 -14.87 -12.72 -26.06
N MET A 4 -14.22 -13.16 -24.99
CA MET A 4 -14.76 -14.19 -24.11
C MET A 4 -15.54 -13.50 -22.99
N GLU A 5 -16.78 -13.91 -22.81
CA GLU A 5 -17.55 -13.47 -21.64
C GLU A 5 -17.07 -14.20 -20.40
N PHE A 6 -16.42 -13.45 -19.49
CA PHE A 6 -16.07 -13.95 -18.20
C PHE A 6 -17.08 -13.48 -17.17
N SER A 7 -17.76 -14.42 -16.57
CA SER A 7 -18.87 -14.17 -15.62
C SER A 7 -18.44 -14.20 -14.15
N GLY A 8 -17.14 -14.22 -13.88
CA GLY A 8 -16.61 -14.39 -12.51
C GLY A 8 -16.84 -15.78 -11.92
N LYS A 9 -17.14 -16.76 -12.75
CA LYS A 9 -17.27 -18.15 -12.39
C LYS A 9 -15.96 -18.90 -12.58
N GLU A 10 -15.92 -20.13 -12.12
CA GLU A 10 -14.86 -21.07 -12.41
C GLU A 10 -14.55 -21.10 -13.92
N LEU A 11 -13.27 -20.85 -14.28
CA LEU A 11 -12.88 -20.76 -15.69
C LEU A 11 -12.94 -22.11 -16.38
N ILE A 12 -12.51 -23.16 -15.69
CA ILE A 12 -12.47 -24.52 -16.21
C ILE A 12 -12.89 -25.46 -15.09
N LYS A 13 -14.09 -25.99 -15.19
CA LYS A 13 -14.64 -26.92 -14.20
C LYS A 13 -13.87 -28.23 -14.21
N GLY A 14 -13.31 -28.60 -13.07
CA GLY A 14 -12.55 -29.85 -12.89
C GLY A 14 -11.15 -29.84 -13.51
N GLU A 15 -10.71 -28.70 -14.01
CA GLU A 15 -9.36 -28.54 -14.55
C GLU A 15 -8.43 -27.84 -13.54
N PRO A 16 -7.25 -28.38 -13.26
CA PRO A 16 -6.45 -27.93 -12.11
C PRO A 16 -5.55 -26.74 -12.40
N ASP A 17 -5.27 -26.42 -13.63
CA ASP A 17 -4.30 -25.38 -13.99
C ASP A 17 -4.60 -24.70 -15.33
N ALA A 18 -3.88 -23.61 -15.60
CA ALA A 18 -4.02 -22.84 -16.82
C ALA A 18 -3.52 -23.56 -18.08
N SER A 19 -2.88 -24.72 -17.99
CA SER A 19 -2.45 -25.49 -19.15
C SER A 19 -3.63 -26.06 -19.94
N SER A 20 -4.78 -26.19 -19.28
CA SER A 20 -6.05 -26.61 -19.87
C SER A 20 -6.94 -25.46 -20.31
N PHE A 21 -6.52 -24.22 -20.10
CA PHE A 21 -7.27 -23.02 -20.50
C PHE A 21 -6.81 -22.50 -21.87
N PRO A 22 -7.72 -22.13 -22.76
CA PRO A 22 -9.18 -22.35 -22.73
C PRO A 22 -9.55 -23.82 -22.83
N SER A 23 -10.80 -24.17 -22.55
CA SER A 23 -11.31 -25.55 -22.58
C SER A 23 -10.84 -26.27 -23.85
N GLY A 24 -10.31 -27.48 -23.68
CA GLY A 24 -9.63 -28.20 -24.76
C GLY A 24 -8.15 -27.90 -24.91
N GLY A 25 -7.51 -27.28 -23.89
CA GLY A 25 -6.10 -26.93 -23.86
C GLY A 25 -5.13 -28.09 -24.10
N LEU A 26 -3.86 -27.91 -23.77
CA LEU A 26 -2.74 -28.75 -24.26
C LEU A 26 -2.81 -30.23 -23.83
N ARG A 27 -3.51 -30.55 -22.75
CA ARG A 27 -3.72 -31.92 -22.31
C ARG A 27 -4.88 -32.02 -21.30
N ALA A 28 -5.51 -33.17 -21.25
CA ALA A 28 -6.44 -33.52 -20.20
C ALA A 28 -5.68 -33.81 -18.90
N THR A 29 -6.19 -33.31 -17.77
CA THR A 29 -5.71 -33.61 -16.44
C THR A 29 -6.72 -34.52 -15.72
N PHE A 30 -6.25 -35.59 -15.15
CA PHE A 30 -7.10 -36.61 -14.50
C PHE A 30 -7.23 -36.40 -13.00
N GLU A 31 -6.35 -35.57 -12.40
CA GLU A 31 -6.35 -35.24 -10.98
C GLU A 31 -6.38 -33.72 -10.82
N ALA A 32 -7.44 -33.21 -10.23
CA ALA A 32 -7.55 -31.81 -9.89
C ALA A 32 -6.64 -31.48 -8.69
N ARG A 33 -5.65 -30.62 -8.90
CA ARG A 33 -4.75 -30.12 -7.84
C ARG A 33 -5.25 -28.80 -7.25
N GLY A 34 -6.14 -28.11 -7.94
CA GLY A 34 -6.74 -26.87 -7.52
C GLY A 34 -7.68 -26.32 -8.57
N TYR A 35 -8.27 -25.18 -8.27
CA TYR A 35 -9.17 -24.46 -9.13
C TYR A 35 -8.73 -23.03 -9.30
N THR A 36 -8.98 -22.45 -10.48
CA THR A 36 -8.84 -21.03 -10.75
C THR A 36 -10.19 -20.39 -10.93
N ALA A 37 -10.36 -19.18 -10.41
CA ALA A 37 -11.54 -18.35 -10.62
C ALA A 37 -11.13 -16.94 -11.04
N TRP A 38 -11.78 -16.39 -12.04
CA TRP A 38 -11.51 -15.04 -12.48
C TRP A 38 -12.05 -14.01 -11.48
N ASP A 39 -11.22 -13.02 -11.14
CA ASP A 39 -11.64 -11.85 -10.36
C ASP A 39 -12.26 -10.81 -11.31
N CYS A 40 -13.59 -10.76 -11.37
CA CYS A 40 -14.32 -9.81 -12.21
C CYS A 40 -14.21 -8.35 -11.73
N THR A 41 -13.61 -8.10 -10.57
CA THR A 41 -13.37 -6.74 -10.02
C THR A 41 -12.01 -6.16 -10.41
N SER A 42 -11.16 -6.98 -11.05
CA SER A 42 -9.86 -6.57 -11.62
C SER A 42 -9.89 -6.71 -13.15
N PRO A 43 -9.55 -5.66 -13.93
CA PRO A 43 -9.61 -5.73 -15.37
C PRO A 43 -8.53 -6.66 -15.93
N ALA A 44 -8.87 -7.41 -16.97
CA ALA A 44 -7.88 -8.11 -17.79
C ALA A 44 -7.09 -7.10 -18.62
N PHE A 45 -5.81 -7.41 -18.91
CA PHE A 45 -4.92 -6.52 -19.64
C PHE A 45 -4.06 -7.28 -20.65
N LEU A 46 -3.54 -6.55 -21.64
CA LEU A 46 -2.65 -7.10 -22.66
C LEU A 46 -1.21 -6.75 -22.32
N LYS A 47 -0.38 -7.78 -22.20
CA LYS A 47 1.05 -7.65 -21.98
C LYS A 47 1.79 -7.96 -23.27
N LYS A 48 2.57 -7.00 -23.75
CA LYS A 48 3.41 -7.16 -24.94
C LYS A 48 4.87 -7.32 -24.54
N ASP A 49 5.51 -8.33 -25.11
CA ASP A 49 6.96 -8.56 -24.97
C ASP A 49 7.57 -9.10 -26.26
N ALA A 50 8.82 -9.57 -26.21
CA ALA A 50 9.53 -10.10 -27.37
C ALA A 50 8.89 -11.38 -27.93
N THR A 51 8.08 -12.08 -27.15
CA THR A 51 7.41 -13.33 -27.55
C THR A 51 6.04 -13.10 -28.19
N GLY A 52 5.51 -11.87 -28.10
CA GLY A 52 4.21 -11.51 -28.66
C GLY A 52 3.32 -10.75 -27.69
N VAL A 53 2.01 -11.00 -27.79
CA VAL A 53 0.99 -10.35 -26.93
C VAL A 53 0.27 -11.42 -26.12
N THR A 54 0.29 -11.27 -24.80
CA THR A 54 -0.36 -12.17 -23.85
C THR A 54 -1.55 -11.49 -23.21
N LEU A 55 -2.71 -12.13 -23.22
CA LEU A 55 -3.87 -11.72 -22.42
C LEU A 55 -3.66 -12.20 -20.98
N CYS A 56 -3.57 -11.26 -20.06
CA CYS A 56 -3.46 -11.50 -18.62
C CYS A 56 -4.83 -11.31 -17.96
N ILE A 57 -5.31 -12.34 -17.29
CA ILE A 57 -6.61 -12.32 -16.58
C ILE A 57 -6.31 -12.49 -15.09
N PRO A 58 -6.62 -11.49 -14.24
CA PRO A 58 -6.46 -11.63 -12.79
C PRO A 58 -7.34 -12.76 -12.26
N THR A 59 -6.72 -13.75 -11.60
CA THR A 59 -7.41 -14.93 -11.07
C THR A 59 -7.06 -15.18 -9.62
N ALA A 60 -8.02 -15.76 -8.90
CA ALA A 60 -7.79 -16.41 -7.61
C ALA A 60 -7.50 -17.89 -7.83
N PHE A 61 -6.74 -18.49 -6.91
CA PHE A 61 -6.39 -19.91 -6.95
C PHE A 61 -6.68 -20.57 -5.60
N CYS A 62 -7.41 -21.69 -5.63
CA CYS A 62 -7.72 -22.46 -4.45
C CYS A 62 -7.37 -23.94 -4.61
N SER A 63 -7.16 -24.63 -3.48
CA SER A 63 -6.92 -26.06 -3.45
C SER A 63 -8.16 -26.84 -3.85
N TYR A 64 -8.00 -28.13 -4.11
CA TYR A 64 -9.11 -29.05 -4.34
C TYR A 64 -10.17 -29.03 -3.23
N ARG A 65 -9.79 -28.72 -1.99
CA ARG A 65 -10.68 -28.59 -0.83
C ARG A 65 -11.24 -27.19 -0.63
N GLY A 66 -10.90 -26.23 -1.48
CA GLY A 66 -11.37 -24.85 -1.42
C GLY A 66 -10.53 -23.92 -0.55
N GLU A 67 -9.36 -24.36 -0.07
CA GLU A 67 -8.44 -23.50 0.68
C GLU A 67 -7.77 -22.49 -0.29
N ALA A 68 -7.67 -21.24 0.12
CA ALA A 68 -6.98 -20.22 -0.66
C ALA A 68 -5.48 -20.55 -0.75
N LEU A 69 -4.94 -20.60 -1.97
CA LEU A 69 -3.52 -20.82 -2.25
C LEU A 69 -2.83 -19.55 -2.75
N ASP A 70 -3.57 -18.45 -2.80
CA ASP A 70 -3.12 -17.13 -3.25
C ASP A 70 -3.27 -16.07 -2.15
N LYS A 71 -2.83 -14.85 -2.45
CA LYS A 71 -3.05 -13.68 -1.58
C LYS A 71 -4.30 -12.86 -1.99
N LYS A 72 -4.88 -13.12 -3.17
CA LYS A 72 -6.05 -12.39 -3.68
C LYS A 72 -7.32 -12.78 -2.95
N THR A 73 -7.57 -14.05 -2.74
CA THR A 73 -8.78 -14.53 -2.05
C THR A 73 -8.88 -14.00 -0.61
N PRO A 74 -7.83 -14.07 0.24
CA PRO A 74 -7.86 -13.43 1.55
C PRO A 74 -8.10 -11.92 1.48
N LEU A 75 -7.49 -11.24 0.50
CA LEU A 75 -7.67 -9.80 0.32
C LEU A 75 -9.12 -9.45 0.01
N LEU A 76 -9.75 -10.13 -0.96
CA LEU A 76 -11.15 -9.90 -1.31
C LEU A 76 -12.09 -10.19 -0.14
N ARG A 77 -11.83 -11.26 0.64
CA ARG A 77 -12.58 -11.56 1.87
C ARG A 77 -12.45 -10.45 2.91
N SER A 78 -11.24 -9.94 3.13
CA SER A 78 -11.00 -8.84 4.07
C SER A 78 -11.70 -7.55 3.64
N MET A 79 -11.72 -7.27 2.33
CA MET A 79 -12.45 -6.13 1.78
C MET A 79 -13.96 -6.24 2.00
N GLN A 80 -14.54 -7.44 1.85
CA GLN A 80 -15.95 -7.68 2.15
C GLN A 80 -16.26 -7.56 3.65
N ALA A 81 -15.36 -8.02 4.51
CA ALA A 81 -15.53 -7.91 5.96
C ALA A 81 -15.58 -6.44 6.40
N ILE A 82 -14.62 -5.63 5.95
CA ILE A 82 -14.59 -4.21 6.33
C ILE A 82 -15.74 -3.42 5.67
N ASP A 83 -16.10 -3.73 4.42
CA ASP A 83 -17.28 -3.12 3.75
C ASP A 83 -18.53 -3.28 4.58
N LYS A 84 -18.82 -4.49 5.03
CA LYS A 84 -19.99 -4.82 5.84
C LYS A 84 -20.05 -3.99 7.11
N GLU A 85 -19.00 -3.96 7.90
CA GLU A 85 -19.04 -3.32 9.21
C GLU A 85 -18.87 -1.78 9.10
N ALA A 86 -18.09 -1.28 8.13
CA ALA A 86 -18.00 0.16 7.86
C ALA A 86 -19.32 0.75 7.35
N THR A 87 -20.06 0.02 6.51
CA THR A 87 -21.39 0.43 6.05
C THR A 87 -22.37 0.49 7.23
N ARG A 88 -22.29 -0.46 8.19
CA ARG A 88 -23.07 -0.40 9.44
C ARG A 88 -22.80 0.87 10.22
N ILE A 89 -21.52 1.25 10.40
CA ILE A 89 -21.14 2.50 11.08
C ILE A 89 -21.75 3.70 10.36
N PHE A 90 -21.65 3.80 9.03
CA PHE A 90 -22.27 4.89 8.28
C PHE A 90 -23.77 4.99 8.52
N HIS A 91 -24.47 3.86 8.50
CA HIS A 91 -25.93 3.85 8.73
C HIS A 91 -26.30 4.30 10.15
N LEU A 92 -25.52 3.93 11.16
CA LEU A 92 -25.72 4.37 12.54
C LEU A 92 -25.53 5.88 12.70
N PHE A 93 -24.65 6.49 11.89
CA PHE A 93 -24.48 7.94 11.82
C PHE A 93 -25.45 8.65 10.85
N GLY A 94 -26.48 7.97 10.36
CA GLY A 94 -27.55 8.55 9.54
C GLY A 94 -27.30 8.54 8.04
N HIS A 95 -26.16 8.06 7.55
CA HIS A 95 -25.83 7.95 6.12
C HIS A 95 -26.44 6.69 5.50
N THR A 96 -27.78 6.60 5.49
CA THR A 96 -28.52 5.41 5.03
C THR A 96 -28.44 5.19 3.51
N GLU A 97 -28.01 6.20 2.74
CA GLU A 97 -27.77 6.14 1.30
C GLU A 97 -26.49 5.37 0.93
N VAL A 98 -25.53 5.24 1.84
CA VAL A 98 -24.28 4.49 1.63
C VAL A 98 -24.59 3.00 1.50
N LYS A 99 -24.21 2.42 0.38
CA LYS A 99 -24.42 0.98 0.09
C LYS A 99 -23.14 0.17 0.17
N ARG A 100 -21.99 0.84 0.11
CA ARG A 100 -20.68 0.18 0.09
C ARG A 100 -19.59 1.12 0.63
N VAL A 101 -18.66 0.52 1.37
CA VAL A 101 -17.40 1.15 1.75
C VAL A 101 -16.25 0.34 1.17
N THR A 102 -15.33 1.01 0.51
CA THR A 102 -14.21 0.34 -0.16
C THR A 102 -12.89 0.81 0.43
N PRO A 103 -12.03 -0.11 0.87
CA PRO A 103 -10.65 0.26 1.21
C PRO A 103 -9.88 0.64 -0.06
N SER A 104 -9.22 1.77 -0.01
CA SER A 104 -8.34 2.28 -1.06
C SER A 104 -6.89 2.23 -0.60
N VAL A 105 -5.99 1.98 -1.56
CA VAL A 105 -4.56 1.85 -1.31
C VAL A 105 -3.76 2.60 -2.37
N GLY A 106 -2.75 3.34 -1.92
CA GLY A 106 -1.74 3.97 -2.76
C GLY A 106 -0.35 3.53 -2.29
N PRO A 107 0.27 2.50 -2.90
CA PRO A 107 1.61 2.09 -2.54
C PRO A 107 2.66 3.01 -3.15
N GLU A 108 3.69 3.33 -2.38
CA GLU A 108 4.88 4.05 -2.81
C GLU A 108 6.03 3.05 -2.92
N GLN A 109 6.49 2.77 -4.13
CA GLN A 109 7.51 1.76 -4.40
C GLN A 109 8.89 2.41 -4.44
N GLU A 110 9.70 2.18 -3.41
CA GLU A 110 11.12 2.52 -3.42
C GLU A 110 11.95 1.44 -4.10
N TYR A 111 13.03 1.84 -4.78
CA TYR A 111 13.91 0.94 -5.51
C TYR A 111 15.28 1.57 -5.78
N PHE A 112 16.27 0.72 -6.08
CA PHE A 112 17.59 1.17 -6.52
C PHE A 112 17.82 0.87 -8.00
N LEU A 113 18.53 1.78 -8.69
CA LEU A 113 19.01 1.59 -10.04
C LEU A 113 20.53 1.59 -10.06
N ILE A 114 21.12 0.52 -10.59
CA ILE A 114 22.56 0.40 -10.73
C ILE A 114 22.95 0.01 -12.16
N ASP A 115 24.19 0.26 -12.55
CA ASP A 115 24.68 -0.17 -13.86
C ASP A 115 24.62 -1.68 -14.00
N ARG A 116 24.00 -2.15 -15.08
CA ARG A 116 23.83 -3.57 -15.38
C ARG A 116 25.14 -4.31 -15.50
N ASP A 117 26.15 -3.69 -16.12
CA ASP A 117 27.48 -4.30 -16.28
C ASP A 117 28.20 -4.52 -14.94
N LYS A 118 27.95 -3.63 -13.96
CA LYS A 118 28.46 -3.80 -12.59
C LYS A 118 27.66 -4.86 -11.85
N TYR A 119 26.34 -4.85 -11.97
CA TYR A 119 25.47 -5.86 -11.40
C TYR A 119 25.85 -7.27 -11.82
N LEU A 120 26.06 -7.50 -13.12
CA LEU A 120 26.39 -8.82 -13.66
C LEU A 120 27.75 -9.38 -13.20
N LYS A 121 28.63 -8.50 -12.67
CA LYS A 121 29.92 -8.90 -12.06
C LYS A 121 29.81 -9.23 -10.58
N ARG A 122 28.66 -8.96 -9.94
CA ARG A 122 28.42 -9.13 -8.50
C ARG A 122 27.47 -10.29 -8.24
N LYS A 123 28.04 -11.46 -7.96
CA LYS A 123 27.25 -12.68 -7.66
C LYS A 123 26.38 -12.51 -6.41
N ASP A 124 26.82 -11.78 -5.41
CA ASP A 124 26.05 -11.45 -4.23
C ASP A 124 24.76 -10.69 -4.57
N LEU A 125 24.83 -9.64 -5.39
CA LEU A 125 23.64 -8.92 -5.87
C LEU A 125 22.70 -9.81 -6.71
N ILE A 126 23.26 -10.67 -7.57
CA ILE A 126 22.46 -11.55 -8.43
C ILE A 126 21.70 -12.59 -7.60
N TYR A 127 22.37 -13.25 -6.64
CA TYR A 127 21.78 -14.36 -5.91
C TYR A 127 21.04 -13.95 -4.63
N THR A 128 21.43 -12.85 -3.99
CA THR A 128 20.83 -12.44 -2.71
C THR A 128 20.10 -11.10 -2.78
N GLY A 129 20.23 -10.36 -3.88
CA GLY A 129 19.65 -9.01 -4.02
C GLY A 129 20.39 -7.92 -3.26
N ARG A 130 21.43 -8.26 -2.49
CA ARG A 130 22.21 -7.31 -1.67
C ARG A 130 23.70 -7.58 -1.72
N THR A 131 24.50 -6.56 -1.40
CA THR A 131 25.94 -6.73 -1.23
C THR A 131 26.25 -7.43 0.09
N LEU A 132 27.09 -8.46 0.06
CA LEU A 132 27.54 -9.17 1.26
C LEU A 132 28.88 -8.61 1.79
N PHE A 133 29.70 -8.07 0.90
CA PHE A 133 31.00 -7.46 1.19
C PHE A 133 31.36 -6.43 0.12
N GLY A 134 32.30 -5.55 0.42
CA GLY A 134 32.76 -4.49 -0.48
C GLY A 134 33.18 -3.25 0.30
N ALA A 135 33.78 -2.30 -0.39
CA ALA A 135 34.09 -1.00 0.17
C ALA A 135 32.82 -0.14 0.30
N MET A 136 32.84 0.78 1.27
CA MET A 136 31.83 1.83 1.36
C MET A 136 31.88 2.71 0.11
N PRO A 137 30.73 3.23 -0.35
CA PRO A 137 30.72 4.18 -1.46
C PRO A 137 31.48 5.46 -1.08
N PRO A 138 32.08 6.16 -2.04
CA PRO A 138 32.82 7.41 -1.78
C PRO A 138 31.92 8.55 -1.31
N LYS A 139 30.59 8.45 -1.57
CA LYS A 139 29.55 9.39 -1.19
C LYS A 139 28.43 8.63 -0.49
N GLY A 140 28.01 9.12 0.66
CA GLY A 140 26.88 8.61 1.45
C GLY A 140 25.61 9.44 1.24
N GLN A 141 24.97 9.79 2.33
CA GLN A 141 23.69 10.51 2.38
C GLN A 141 23.84 11.91 2.98
N GLU A 142 25.02 12.47 2.89
CA GLU A 142 25.37 13.75 3.49
C GLU A 142 24.40 14.84 2.97
N MET A 143 23.77 15.54 3.93
CA MET A 143 22.82 16.64 3.70
C MET A 143 21.61 16.28 2.79
N ASP A 144 21.29 15.01 2.66
CA ASP A 144 20.22 14.50 1.80
C ASP A 144 20.30 15.03 0.35
N ASP A 145 21.52 15.23 -0.12
CA ASP A 145 21.76 15.91 -1.39
C ASP A 145 21.28 15.13 -2.61
N HIS A 146 21.13 13.81 -2.51
CA HIS A 146 20.48 13.01 -3.54
C HIS A 146 18.97 13.25 -3.55
N TYR A 147 18.34 13.31 -2.39
CA TYR A 147 16.91 13.54 -2.24
C TYR A 147 16.46 14.89 -2.84
N TYR A 148 17.21 15.95 -2.52
CA TYR A 148 16.94 17.31 -3.03
C TYR A 148 17.60 17.59 -4.39
N GLY A 149 18.36 16.65 -4.92
CA GLY A 149 19.12 16.80 -6.16
C GLY A 149 18.23 16.62 -7.42
N VAL A 150 18.82 16.98 -8.55
CA VAL A 150 18.17 16.81 -9.85
C VAL A 150 18.15 15.34 -10.26
N ILE A 151 17.07 14.92 -10.92
CA ILE A 151 17.00 13.62 -11.60
C ILE A 151 17.90 13.71 -12.83
N ARG A 152 18.95 12.86 -12.89
CA ARG A 152 19.86 12.81 -14.02
C ARG A 152 19.16 12.33 -15.28
N GLU A 153 19.55 12.83 -16.45
CA GLU A 153 18.92 12.54 -17.75
C GLU A 153 18.71 11.04 -18.00
N ARG A 154 19.73 10.22 -17.72
CA ARG A 154 19.62 8.75 -17.86
C ARG A 154 18.52 8.14 -17.00
N ILE A 155 18.37 8.63 -15.77
CA ILE A 155 17.34 8.18 -14.83
C ILE A 155 15.98 8.72 -15.26
N GLY A 156 15.91 9.99 -15.65
CA GLY A 156 14.68 10.60 -16.17
C GLY A 156 14.17 9.89 -17.42
N SER A 157 15.06 9.47 -18.33
CA SER A 157 14.69 8.68 -19.52
C SER A 157 14.09 7.32 -19.14
N TYR A 158 14.67 6.64 -18.16
CA TYR A 158 14.11 5.41 -17.60
C TYR A 158 12.73 5.64 -16.97
N MET A 159 12.60 6.66 -16.11
CA MET A 159 11.34 6.96 -15.43
C MET A 159 10.22 7.31 -16.42
N LYS A 160 10.55 8.05 -17.49
CA LYS A 160 9.61 8.38 -18.56
C LYS A 160 9.09 7.11 -19.25
N GLU A 161 9.99 6.23 -19.73
CA GLU A 161 9.60 4.98 -20.38
C GLU A 161 8.81 4.08 -19.43
N LEU A 162 9.22 3.99 -18.15
CA LEU A 162 8.51 3.23 -17.14
C LEU A 162 7.06 3.70 -16.99
N ASN A 163 6.83 5.01 -16.89
CA ASN A 163 5.49 5.57 -16.79
C ASN A 163 4.65 5.25 -18.04
N GLU A 164 5.23 5.42 -19.24
CA GLU A 164 4.54 5.12 -20.51
C GLU A 164 4.13 3.64 -20.60
N GLU A 165 5.01 2.72 -20.21
CA GLU A 165 4.70 1.28 -20.19
C GLU A 165 3.63 0.94 -19.16
N LEU A 166 3.68 1.55 -17.97
CA LEU A 166 2.68 1.36 -16.91
C LEU A 166 1.30 1.91 -17.31
N TRP A 167 1.26 3.08 -17.94
CA TRP A 167 -0.01 3.66 -18.45
C TRP A 167 -0.68 2.79 -19.50
N LYS A 168 0.10 2.15 -20.40
CA LYS A 168 -0.42 1.18 -21.37
C LYS A 168 -1.06 -0.05 -20.70
N LEU A 169 -0.62 -0.38 -19.49
CA LEU A 169 -1.15 -1.48 -18.69
C LEU A 169 -2.28 -1.05 -17.74
N GLY A 170 -2.70 0.22 -17.79
CA GLY A 170 -3.76 0.78 -16.95
C GLY A 170 -3.29 1.18 -15.53
N VAL A 171 -1.99 1.17 -15.27
CA VAL A 171 -1.42 1.59 -13.98
C VAL A 171 -1.11 3.08 -14.02
N THR A 172 -1.74 3.85 -13.15
CA THR A 172 -1.62 5.32 -13.09
C THR A 172 -0.38 5.74 -12.28
N ALA A 173 0.81 5.45 -12.80
CA ALA A 173 2.07 5.93 -12.26
C ALA A 173 2.18 7.45 -12.42
N LYS A 174 2.63 8.16 -11.38
CA LYS A 174 2.66 9.62 -11.38
C LYS A 174 3.97 10.21 -10.87
N THR A 175 4.57 9.64 -9.84
CA THR A 175 5.72 10.22 -9.15
C THR A 175 7.04 9.83 -9.80
N GLN A 176 7.90 10.83 -10.01
CA GLN A 176 9.31 10.67 -10.36
C GLN A 176 10.12 11.36 -9.27
N HIS A 177 10.81 10.58 -8.43
CA HIS A 177 11.43 11.10 -7.22
C HIS A 177 12.76 10.42 -6.93
N ASN A 178 13.73 11.19 -6.43
CA ASN A 178 14.95 10.65 -5.82
C ASN A 178 14.69 10.38 -4.34
N GLU A 179 15.20 9.27 -3.84
CA GLU A 179 15.25 8.96 -2.42
C GLU A 179 16.60 9.31 -1.80
N VAL A 180 16.71 9.15 -0.47
CA VAL A 180 17.87 9.66 0.29
C VAL A 180 19.15 8.92 -0.07
N ALA A 181 19.10 7.60 -0.25
CA ALA A 181 20.31 6.84 -0.58
C ALA A 181 20.76 7.10 -2.02
N PRO A 182 22.10 7.11 -2.27
CA PRO A 182 22.61 7.21 -3.63
C PRO A 182 22.05 6.13 -4.54
N ALA A 183 21.57 6.52 -5.73
CA ALA A 183 20.93 5.66 -6.71
C ALA A 183 19.58 5.05 -6.29
N GLN A 184 18.96 5.58 -5.25
CA GLN A 184 17.62 5.21 -4.81
C GLN A 184 16.57 6.18 -5.36
N HIS A 185 15.44 5.62 -5.76
CA HIS A 185 14.32 6.36 -6.36
C HIS A 185 13.00 5.80 -5.86
N GLU A 186 11.93 6.54 -6.10
CA GLU A 186 10.58 6.14 -5.75
C GLU A 186 9.63 6.30 -6.93
N LEU A 187 8.64 5.40 -6.99
CA LEU A 187 7.48 5.50 -7.85
C LEU A 187 6.23 5.36 -7.01
N ALA A 188 5.34 6.34 -7.10
CA ALA A 188 4.00 6.27 -6.52
C ALA A 188 2.94 6.24 -7.62
N THR A 189 1.89 5.47 -7.39
CA THR A 189 0.70 5.41 -8.22
C THR A 189 -0.43 6.22 -7.60
N ILE A 190 -1.39 6.68 -8.40
CA ILE A 190 -2.64 7.19 -7.84
C ILE A 190 -3.33 6.05 -7.12
N TYR A 191 -3.82 6.31 -5.90
CA TYR A 191 -4.53 5.32 -5.11
C TYR A 191 -5.78 4.79 -5.83
N THR A 192 -6.09 3.52 -5.57
CA THR A 192 -7.29 2.87 -6.10
C THR A 192 -7.80 1.83 -5.12
N LYS A 193 -8.86 1.09 -5.48
CA LYS A 193 -9.38 -0.01 -4.67
C LYS A 193 -8.26 -0.97 -4.29
N ALA A 194 -8.25 -1.47 -3.07
CA ALA A 194 -7.14 -2.23 -2.52
C ALA A 194 -6.75 -3.45 -3.37
N ASN A 195 -7.71 -4.23 -3.89
CA ASN A 195 -7.42 -5.37 -4.75
C ASN A 195 -6.72 -4.97 -6.06
N LEU A 196 -7.17 -3.87 -6.67
CA LEU A 196 -6.58 -3.36 -7.91
C LEU A 196 -5.20 -2.75 -7.66
N ALA A 197 -5.02 -2.00 -6.56
CA ALA A 197 -3.72 -1.45 -6.18
C ALA A 197 -2.66 -2.55 -5.95
N VAL A 198 -3.07 -3.67 -5.34
CA VAL A 198 -2.19 -4.83 -5.14
C VAL A 198 -1.78 -5.46 -6.47
N ASP A 199 -2.72 -5.67 -7.39
CA ASP A 199 -2.43 -6.19 -8.74
C ASP A 199 -1.51 -5.23 -9.50
N HIS A 200 -1.80 -3.93 -9.46
CA HIS A 200 -0.97 -2.90 -10.09
C HIS A 200 0.46 -2.88 -9.54
N ASN A 201 0.65 -3.05 -8.23
CA ASN A 201 1.99 -3.07 -7.65
C ASN A 201 2.82 -4.26 -8.17
N GLN A 202 2.22 -5.43 -8.39
CA GLN A 202 2.93 -6.56 -9.02
C GLN A 202 3.35 -6.24 -10.46
N ILE A 203 2.49 -5.59 -11.24
CA ILE A 203 2.79 -5.13 -12.59
C ILE A 203 3.92 -4.09 -12.57
N VAL A 204 3.88 -3.16 -11.62
CA VAL A 204 4.94 -2.15 -11.40
C VAL A 204 6.29 -2.81 -11.18
N MET A 205 6.37 -3.73 -10.23
CA MET A 205 7.64 -4.41 -9.88
C MET A 205 8.25 -5.18 -11.06
N GLU A 206 7.43 -5.82 -11.87
CA GLU A 206 7.88 -6.51 -13.07
C GLU A 206 8.36 -5.53 -14.15
N THR A 207 7.56 -4.49 -14.41
CA THR A 207 7.83 -3.49 -15.46
C THR A 207 9.10 -2.70 -15.15
N MET A 208 9.32 -2.32 -13.88
CA MET A 208 10.55 -1.67 -13.43
C MET A 208 11.81 -2.43 -13.85
N LYS A 209 11.84 -3.74 -13.60
CA LYS A 209 12.99 -4.58 -13.96
C LYS A 209 13.19 -4.68 -15.46
N LYS A 210 12.11 -4.80 -16.24
CA LYS A 210 12.16 -4.89 -17.71
C LYS A 210 12.68 -3.61 -18.33
N VAL A 211 12.14 -2.47 -17.91
CA VAL A 211 12.55 -1.16 -18.43
C VAL A 211 13.99 -0.84 -18.01
N ALA A 212 14.39 -1.14 -16.77
CA ALA A 212 15.77 -0.96 -16.33
C ALA A 212 16.77 -1.70 -17.24
N ASN A 213 16.46 -2.94 -17.61
CA ASN A 213 17.29 -3.72 -18.52
C ASN A 213 17.44 -3.05 -19.90
N ARG A 214 16.39 -2.43 -20.44
CA ARG A 214 16.44 -1.70 -21.71
C ARG A 214 17.38 -0.49 -21.64
N HIS A 215 17.46 0.15 -20.48
CA HIS A 215 18.33 1.30 -20.20
C HIS A 215 19.74 0.92 -19.73
N GLY A 216 20.13 -0.36 -19.83
CA GLY A 216 21.44 -0.83 -19.36
C GLY A 216 21.61 -0.73 -17.84
N MET A 217 20.51 -0.80 -17.09
CA MET A 217 20.48 -0.76 -15.63
C MET A 217 19.86 -2.04 -15.06
N ALA A 218 20.11 -2.27 -13.77
CA ALA A 218 19.41 -3.29 -12.99
C ALA A 218 18.59 -2.57 -11.89
N CYS A 219 17.33 -2.90 -11.79
CA CYS A 219 16.44 -2.44 -10.73
C CYS A 219 16.48 -3.44 -9.56
N LEU A 220 16.88 -2.96 -8.37
CA LEU A 220 16.93 -3.74 -7.15
C LEU A 220 15.71 -3.41 -6.29
N LEU A 221 14.95 -4.44 -5.96
CA LEU A 221 13.77 -4.36 -5.09
C LEU A 221 14.01 -5.01 -3.72
N HIS A 222 15.25 -5.31 -3.38
CA HIS A 222 15.61 -5.80 -2.04
C HIS A 222 15.48 -4.68 -1.00
N GLU A 223 15.07 -5.02 0.21
CA GLU A 223 14.83 -4.06 1.31
C GLU A 223 16.09 -3.33 1.77
N LYS A 224 17.26 -3.96 1.65
CA LYS A 224 18.55 -3.39 2.06
C LYS A 224 19.66 -3.84 1.12
N PRO A 225 19.71 -3.34 -0.13
CA PRO A 225 20.73 -3.76 -1.09
C PRO A 225 22.15 -3.37 -0.67
N PHE A 226 22.28 -2.24 0.05
CA PHE A 226 23.56 -1.68 0.47
C PHE A 226 23.54 -1.35 1.96
N GLN A 227 24.54 -1.83 2.66
CA GLN A 227 24.72 -1.53 4.08
C GLN A 227 25.18 -0.07 4.29
N GLY A 228 24.73 0.56 5.38
CA GLY A 228 25.17 1.91 5.77
C GLY A 228 24.42 3.06 5.11
N VAL A 229 23.50 2.77 4.19
CA VAL A 229 22.58 3.74 3.56
C VAL A 229 21.13 3.28 3.71
N ASN A 230 20.16 4.13 3.40
CA ASN A 230 18.74 3.78 3.48
C ASN A 230 18.42 2.48 2.73
N GLY A 231 17.46 1.74 3.26
CA GLY A 231 16.84 0.64 2.58
C GLY A 231 15.61 1.09 1.80
N SER A 232 14.98 0.16 1.10
CA SER A 232 13.77 0.39 0.32
C SER A 232 12.58 -0.37 0.89
N GLY A 233 11.45 0.33 1.00
CA GLY A 233 10.18 -0.22 1.41
C GLY A 233 9.06 0.12 0.44
N LYS A 234 7.84 -0.05 0.94
CA LYS A 234 6.60 0.46 0.35
C LYS A 234 5.82 1.14 1.46
N HIS A 235 5.58 2.43 1.34
CA HIS A 235 4.57 3.06 2.18
C HIS A 235 3.20 2.64 1.67
N ASN A 236 2.45 1.95 2.50
CA ASN A 236 1.12 1.49 2.18
C ASN A 236 0.10 2.52 2.68
N ASN A 237 -0.24 3.49 1.84
CA ASN A 237 -1.26 4.49 2.13
C ASN A 237 -2.63 3.84 2.05
N TRP A 238 -3.32 3.73 3.18
CA TRP A 238 -4.60 3.05 3.30
C TRP A 238 -5.69 3.98 3.82
N SER A 239 -6.86 3.95 3.19
CA SER A 239 -8.04 4.74 3.57
C SER A 239 -9.33 4.00 3.25
N LEU A 240 -10.46 4.52 3.76
CA LEU A 240 -11.80 3.95 3.58
C LEU A 240 -12.74 5.02 3.03
N ALA A 241 -13.36 4.76 1.88
CA ALA A 241 -14.33 5.67 1.29
C ALA A 241 -15.63 4.97 0.91
N SER A 242 -16.76 5.68 1.10
CA SER A 242 -18.08 5.23 0.67
C SER A 242 -18.26 5.35 -0.84
N ASP A 243 -19.27 4.68 -1.36
CA ASP A 243 -19.73 4.81 -2.76
C ASP A 243 -20.36 6.19 -3.05
N THR A 244 -20.66 6.97 -2.01
CA THR A 244 -21.12 8.36 -2.11
C THR A 244 -19.98 9.38 -2.07
N GLY A 245 -18.73 8.92 -1.90
CA GLY A 245 -17.52 9.78 -1.90
C GLY A 245 -17.09 10.29 -0.53
N ILE A 246 -17.74 9.88 0.56
CA ILE A 246 -17.33 10.26 1.93
C ILE A 246 -16.15 9.40 2.35
N ASN A 247 -15.04 10.05 2.76
CA ASN A 247 -13.89 9.37 3.34
C ASN A 247 -14.07 9.29 4.87
N MET A 248 -14.05 8.08 5.43
CA MET A 248 -14.19 7.85 6.87
C MET A 248 -13.02 8.40 7.69
N LEU A 249 -11.87 8.61 7.05
CA LEU A 249 -10.65 9.13 7.67
C LEU A 249 -10.44 10.63 7.40
N ASP A 250 -11.45 11.33 6.92
CA ASP A 250 -11.39 12.79 6.79
C ASP A 250 -11.81 13.43 8.11
N PRO A 251 -10.88 14.09 8.83
CA PRO A 251 -11.19 14.74 10.10
C PRO A 251 -12.09 15.98 9.95
N GLY A 252 -12.18 16.52 8.73
CA GLY A 252 -12.83 17.80 8.49
C GLY A 252 -12.05 19.00 9.04
N VAL A 253 -12.69 20.15 9.05
CA VAL A 253 -12.08 21.42 9.53
C VAL A 253 -12.01 21.46 11.06
N THR A 254 -12.97 20.83 11.74
CA THR A 254 -13.09 20.78 13.20
C THR A 254 -13.10 19.32 13.69
N PRO A 255 -11.92 18.65 13.74
CA PRO A 255 -11.83 17.24 14.11
C PRO A 255 -12.49 16.89 15.45
N HIS A 256 -12.43 17.79 16.44
CA HIS A 256 -13.02 17.59 17.77
C HIS A 256 -14.56 17.51 17.76
N GLU A 257 -15.23 18.02 16.71
CA GLU A 257 -16.69 17.94 16.53
C GLU A 257 -17.13 16.76 15.65
N ASN A 258 -16.19 16.14 14.95
CA ASN A 258 -16.48 15.04 14.02
C ASN A 258 -16.50 13.68 14.74
N ILE A 259 -17.59 13.39 15.44
CA ILE A 259 -17.74 12.19 16.28
C ILE A 259 -17.58 10.91 15.46
N GLN A 260 -18.11 10.86 14.24
CA GLN A 260 -17.92 9.70 13.34
C GLN A 260 -16.43 9.44 13.06
N PHE A 261 -15.69 10.48 12.72
CA PHE A 261 -14.25 10.37 12.49
C PHE A 261 -13.51 9.93 13.77
N LEU A 262 -13.82 10.51 14.92
CA LEU A 262 -13.19 10.16 16.19
C LEU A 262 -13.46 8.70 16.58
N LEU A 263 -14.69 8.21 16.37
CA LEU A 263 -15.00 6.79 16.56
C LEU A 263 -14.18 5.89 15.63
N VAL A 264 -14.11 6.24 14.35
CA VAL A 264 -13.33 5.49 13.36
C VAL A 264 -11.85 5.47 13.73
N LEU A 265 -11.30 6.62 14.15
CA LEU A 265 -9.91 6.73 14.62
C LEU A 265 -9.67 5.84 15.85
N ALA A 266 -10.54 5.89 16.85
CA ALA A 266 -10.44 5.06 18.04
C ALA A 266 -10.52 3.56 17.72
N CYS A 267 -11.40 3.14 16.81
CA CYS A 267 -11.50 1.76 16.35
C CYS A 267 -10.21 1.29 15.66
N ILE A 268 -9.60 2.13 14.81
CA ILE A 268 -8.34 1.79 14.13
C ILE A 268 -7.21 1.68 15.15
N MET A 269 -7.09 2.63 16.09
CA MET A 269 -6.09 2.57 17.15
C MET A 269 -6.22 1.30 17.99
N LYS A 270 -7.44 0.98 18.44
CA LYS A 270 -7.75 -0.26 19.18
C LYS A 270 -7.40 -1.52 18.39
N ALA A 271 -7.73 -1.57 17.11
CA ALA A 271 -7.44 -2.68 16.23
C ALA A 271 -5.93 -2.91 16.08
N VAL A 272 -5.17 -1.85 15.83
CA VAL A 272 -3.73 -1.91 15.62
C VAL A 272 -3.00 -2.25 16.93
N ASP A 273 -3.43 -1.71 18.08
CA ASP A 273 -2.87 -2.07 19.39
C ASP A 273 -3.10 -3.54 19.71
N ARG A 274 -4.35 -4.01 19.58
CA ARG A 274 -4.74 -5.41 19.90
C ARG A 274 -4.04 -6.44 19.00
N HIS A 275 -3.84 -6.13 17.72
CA HIS A 275 -3.31 -7.04 16.70
C HIS A 275 -1.99 -6.55 16.10
N ALA A 276 -1.18 -5.87 16.89
CA ALA A 276 0.12 -5.37 16.48
C ALA A 276 1.06 -6.48 15.97
N ASP A 277 0.96 -7.67 16.56
CA ASP A 277 1.70 -8.87 16.16
C ASP A 277 1.35 -9.33 14.74
N LEU A 278 0.06 -9.38 14.40
CA LEU A 278 -0.38 -9.76 13.04
C LEU A 278 0.05 -8.70 12.02
N LEU A 279 -0.07 -7.41 12.36
CA LEU A 279 0.37 -6.33 11.49
C LEU A 279 1.89 -6.38 11.29
N ARG A 280 2.66 -6.63 12.35
CA ARG A 280 4.11 -6.82 12.25
C ARG A 280 4.47 -8.04 11.39
N GLN A 281 3.76 -9.15 11.54
CA GLN A 281 3.96 -10.37 10.76
C GLN A 281 3.67 -10.13 9.28
N SER A 282 2.71 -9.29 8.94
CA SER A 282 2.36 -9.00 7.54
C SER A 282 3.49 -8.36 6.72
N ALA A 283 4.51 -7.81 7.40
CA ALA A 283 5.72 -7.23 6.81
C ALA A 283 6.99 -8.03 7.13
N ALA A 284 6.85 -9.28 7.58
CA ALA A 284 7.95 -10.13 7.99
C ALA A 284 8.58 -10.85 6.79
N VAL A 285 9.40 -10.14 6.03
CA VAL A 285 10.26 -10.70 4.98
C VAL A 285 11.72 -10.63 5.42
N PRO A 286 12.58 -11.59 5.03
CA PRO A 286 13.98 -11.63 5.48
C PRO A 286 14.76 -10.34 5.24
N GLY A 287 14.50 -9.66 4.13
CA GLY A 287 15.14 -8.37 3.81
C GLY A 287 14.84 -7.26 4.81
N ASN A 288 13.67 -7.28 5.45
CA ASN A 288 13.28 -6.28 6.44
C ASN A 288 14.06 -6.40 7.76
N ASP A 289 14.66 -7.54 8.08
CA ASP A 289 15.54 -7.67 9.25
C ASP A 289 16.79 -6.80 9.12
N PHE A 290 17.20 -6.48 7.89
CA PHE A 290 18.32 -5.56 7.62
C PHE A 290 17.90 -4.10 7.51
N ARG A 291 16.63 -3.83 7.18
CA ARG A 291 16.10 -2.49 6.93
C ARG A 291 15.48 -1.85 8.18
N LEU A 292 14.59 -2.55 8.87
CA LEU A 292 13.81 -1.98 9.98
C LEU A 292 14.72 -1.58 11.15
N GLY A 293 14.50 -0.37 11.66
CA GLY A 293 15.30 0.22 12.72
C GLY A 293 16.68 0.76 12.29
N ALA A 294 16.98 0.70 10.99
CA ALA A 294 18.22 1.24 10.43
C ALA A 294 17.94 2.46 9.55
N GLN A 295 18.81 3.48 9.66
CA GLN A 295 18.67 4.77 8.98
C GLN A 295 17.26 5.37 9.19
N GLU A 296 16.52 5.72 8.11
CA GLU A 296 15.21 6.33 8.18
C GLU A 296 14.06 5.30 8.21
N ALA A 297 14.34 4.01 8.26
CA ALA A 297 13.32 2.99 8.33
C ALA A 297 12.61 3.00 9.70
N PRO A 298 11.31 2.68 9.78
CA PRO A 298 10.62 2.58 11.05
C PRO A 298 11.21 1.46 11.92
N PRO A 299 11.07 1.57 13.26
CA PRO A 299 11.49 0.50 14.17
C PRO A 299 10.71 -0.81 13.88
N ALA A 300 11.26 -1.93 14.33
CA ALA A 300 10.65 -3.25 14.10
C ALA A 300 9.44 -3.56 14.99
N ILE A 301 8.97 -2.60 15.75
CA ILE A 301 7.77 -2.67 16.61
C ILE A 301 6.67 -1.76 16.04
N ILE A 302 5.41 -2.12 16.30
CA ILE A 302 4.28 -1.29 15.89
C ILE A 302 4.04 -0.19 16.91
N SER A 303 3.92 1.03 16.44
CA SER A 303 3.42 2.20 17.18
C SER A 303 2.57 3.05 16.24
N ILE A 304 1.69 3.87 16.81
CA ILE A 304 0.76 4.72 16.06
C ILE A 304 1.17 6.17 16.26
N PHE A 305 1.17 6.93 15.20
CA PHE A 305 1.36 8.37 15.21
C PHE A 305 0.16 9.06 14.57
N VAL A 306 -0.45 10.00 15.27
CA VAL A 306 -1.66 10.72 14.81
C VAL A 306 -1.43 12.21 14.57
N GLY A 307 -0.30 12.75 15.01
CA GLY A 307 0.05 14.17 14.94
C GLY A 307 -0.48 14.99 16.12
N GLU A 308 0.14 16.14 16.36
CA GLU A 308 -0.13 16.98 17.53
C GLU A 308 -1.59 17.44 17.66
N GLN A 309 -2.28 17.66 16.54
CA GLN A 309 -3.67 18.11 16.55
C GLN A 309 -4.61 17.02 17.09
N LEU A 310 -4.49 15.80 16.59
CA LEU A 310 -5.35 14.69 17.01
C LEU A 310 -4.93 14.15 18.38
N GLU A 311 -3.64 14.19 18.71
CA GLU A 311 -3.14 13.84 20.05
C GLU A 311 -3.79 14.76 21.11
N ASP A 312 -3.83 16.07 20.88
CA ASP A 312 -4.49 17.03 21.76
C ASP A 312 -5.99 16.74 21.91
N VAL A 313 -6.69 16.40 20.83
CA VAL A 313 -8.13 16.03 20.90
C VAL A 313 -8.32 14.75 21.70
N ILE A 314 -7.48 13.75 21.51
CA ILE A 314 -7.51 12.48 22.26
C ILE A 314 -7.24 12.73 23.75
N ASP A 315 -6.25 13.55 24.08
CA ASP A 315 -5.93 13.91 25.48
C ASP A 315 -7.09 14.64 26.17
N GLN A 316 -7.79 15.53 25.46
CA GLN A 316 -9.01 16.17 25.96
C GLN A 316 -10.09 15.13 26.27
N LEU A 317 -10.36 14.21 25.33
CA LEU A 317 -11.36 13.15 25.53
C LEU A 317 -11.02 12.25 26.72
N ILE A 318 -9.75 11.86 26.89
CA ILE A 318 -9.30 11.02 28.00
C ILE A 318 -9.42 11.75 29.33
N SER A 319 -9.03 13.02 29.38
CA SER A 319 -8.96 13.78 30.65
C SER A 319 -10.30 14.33 31.12
N THR A 320 -11.19 14.72 30.19
CA THR A 320 -12.44 15.44 30.52
C THR A 320 -13.71 14.75 30.01
N GLY A 321 -13.59 13.72 29.17
CA GLY A 321 -14.72 13.07 28.51
C GLY A 321 -15.28 13.84 27.30
N SER A 322 -14.71 15.01 26.98
CA SER A 322 -15.13 15.82 25.83
C SER A 322 -13.98 16.62 25.26
N ALA A 323 -13.98 16.83 23.94
CA ALA A 323 -13.03 17.71 23.26
C ALA A 323 -13.73 19.01 22.88
N THR A 324 -13.13 20.14 23.21
CA THR A 324 -13.73 21.48 23.04
C THR A 324 -13.06 22.31 21.95
N HIS A 325 -11.89 21.91 21.50
CA HIS A 325 -11.13 22.61 20.45
C HIS A 325 -10.14 21.69 19.76
N SER A 326 -9.68 22.11 18.60
CA SER A 326 -8.56 21.50 17.88
C SER A 326 -7.44 22.52 17.70
N LYS A 327 -6.19 22.10 17.91
CA LYS A 327 -5.03 22.93 17.60
C LYS A 327 -5.01 23.25 16.11
N THR A 328 -4.67 24.51 15.79
CA THR A 328 -4.43 24.94 14.39
C THR A 328 -2.93 25.10 14.19
N GLY A 329 -2.42 24.74 13.01
CA GLY A 329 -1.00 24.82 12.68
C GLY A 329 -0.41 26.24 12.71
N GLY A 330 -1.25 27.28 12.63
CA GLY A 330 -0.82 28.67 12.50
C GLY A 330 -0.21 28.97 11.14
N THR A 331 0.29 30.19 10.97
CA THR A 331 0.89 30.66 9.71
C THR A 331 2.40 30.77 9.84
N LEU A 332 3.15 30.18 8.92
CA LEU A 332 4.58 30.39 8.78
C LEU A 332 4.83 31.66 7.96
N LYS A 333 5.41 32.65 8.59
CA LYS A 333 5.81 33.89 7.92
C LYS A 333 7.24 33.76 7.42
N THR A 334 7.44 33.91 6.12
CA THR A 334 8.78 33.84 5.51
C THR A 334 9.64 35.06 5.82
N GLY A 335 9.03 36.18 6.25
CA GLY A 335 9.73 37.45 6.48
C GLY A 335 10.16 38.17 5.22
N VAL A 336 9.76 37.70 4.06
CA VAL A 336 10.08 38.26 2.74
C VAL A 336 8.78 38.62 2.02
N THR A 337 8.67 39.88 1.57
CA THR A 337 7.44 40.40 0.95
C THR A 337 7.08 39.79 -0.39
N THR A 338 8.03 39.13 -1.06
CA THR A 338 7.82 38.47 -2.36
C THR A 338 7.39 37.03 -2.26
N LEU A 339 7.39 36.46 -1.06
CA LEU A 339 6.94 35.09 -0.79
C LEU A 339 5.62 35.14 -0.01
N PRO A 340 4.65 34.28 -0.34
CA PRO A 340 3.42 34.18 0.43
C PRO A 340 3.69 33.63 1.84
N ASP A 341 2.81 33.96 2.76
CA ASP A 341 2.72 33.26 4.02
C ASP A 341 2.15 31.85 3.75
N PHE A 342 2.61 30.83 4.51
CA PHE A 342 2.16 29.45 4.38
C PHE A 342 1.41 29.04 5.64
N ASP A 343 0.29 28.37 5.46
CA ASP A 343 -0.33 27.69 6.58
C ASP A 343 0.57 26.53 7.02
N LYS A 344 0.92 26.53 8.31
CA LYS A 344 1.73 25.47 8.89
C LYS A 344 0.89 24.19 8.96
N ASP A 345 1.36 23.12 8.37
CA ASP A 345 0.72 21.82 8.48
C ASP A 345 0.72 21.39 9.96
N ALA A 346 -0.48 21.19 10.53
CA ALA A 346 -0.66 20.72 11.90
C ALA A 346 -0.51 19.19 12.02
N THR A 347 -0.44 18.48 10.89
CA THR A 347 -0.17 17.05 10.84
C THR A 347 1.34 16.83 10.68
N ASP A 348 2.07 16.81 11.80
CA ASP A 348 3.50 16.50 11.76
C ASP A 348 3.70 15.10 11.16
N ARG A 349 4.45 15.03 10.05
CA ARG A 349 4.80 13.76 9.40
C ARG A 349 6.03 13.18 10.07
N ASN A 350 5.86 12.48 11.17
CA ASN A 350 6.95 11.69 11.73
C ASN A 350 7.31 10.55 10.77
N ARG A 351 8.41 10.73 10.02
CA ARG A 351 8.86 9.77 8.98
C ARG A 351 9.28 8.41 9.53
N THR A 352 9.54 8.30 10.83
CA THR A 352 10.00 7.07 11.47
C THR A 352 8.89 6.25 12.12
N SER A 353 7.66 6.77 12.21
CA SER A 353 6.54 5.99 12.74
C SER A 353 6.15 4.85 11.79
N PRO A 354 5.99 3.62 12.28
CA PRO A 354 5.59 2.48 11.44
C PRO A 354 4.14 2.57 10.94
N PHE A 355 3.26 3.25 11.68
CA PHE A 355 1.86 3.45 11.32
C PHE A 355 1.44 4.88 11.66
N ALA A 356 1.30 5.73 10.65
CA ALA A 356 1.08 7.16 10.83
C ALA A 356 -0.18 7.65 10.13
N PHE A 357 -0.95 8.51 10.82
CA PHE A 357 -2.05 9.25 10.20
C PHE A 357 -1.51 10.44 9.41
N THR A 358 -1.92 10.58 8.15
CA THR A 358 -1.44 11.62 7.24
C THR A 358 -2.59 12.31 6.52
N GLY A 359 -3.33 13.11 7.27
CA GLY A 359 -4.42 13.96 6.77
C GLY A 359 -5.76 13.24 6.60
N ASN A 360 -5.88 12.25 5.76
CA ASN A 360 -7.12 11.49 5.51
C ASN A 360 -6.88 10.00 5.24
N LYS A 361 -5.76 9.48 5.69
CA LYS A 361 -5.32 8.10 5.51
C LYS A 361 -4.31 7.70 6.56
N PHE A 362 -4.08 6.42 6.72
CA PHE A 362 -2.93 5.89 7.45
C PHE A 362 -1.86 5.36 6.49
N GLU A 363 -0.61 5.61 6.81
CA GLU A 363 0.55 5.03 6.14
C GLU A 363 1.12 3.90 6.99
N PHE A 364 1.10 2.68 6.47
CA PHE A 364 1.85 1.57 7.04
C PHE A 364 3.19 1.45 6.31
N ARG A 365 4.28 1.78 7.01
CA ARG A 365 5.61 1.99 6.42
C ARG A 365 6.55 0.80 6.51
N MET A 366 6.10 -0.32 7.06
CA MET A 366 6.97 -1.48 7.32
C MET A 366 7.05 -2.45 6.14
N VAL A 367 6.20 -2.35 5.13
CA VAL A 367 6.20 -3.29 4.00
C VAL A 367 7.53 -3.20 3.24
N GLY A 368 8.15 -4.35 2.99
CA GLY A 368 9.41 -4.42 2.26
C GLY A 368 9.26 -4.15 0.76
N SER A 369 10.32 -3.62 0.14
CA SER A 369 10.32 -3.29 -1.30
C SER A 369 10.03 -4.49 -2.19
N SER A 370 10.49 -5.68 -1.82
CA SER A 370 10.27 -6.93 -2.58
C SER A 370 8.92 -7.58 -2.31
N ASP A 371 8.24 -7.22 -1.23
CA ASP A 371 7.03 -7.90 -0.79
C ASP A 371 5.77 -7.44 -1.52
N SER A 372 4.70 -8.21 -1.40
CA SER A 372 3.36 -7.81 -1.83
C SER A 372 2.66 -7.02 -0.73
N VAL A 373 2.04 -5.91 -1.09
CA VAL A 373 1.21 -5.14 -0.14
C VAL A 373 -0.08 -5.87 0.26
N SER A 374 -0.37 -7.03 -0.35
CA SER A 374 -1.59 -7.80 -0.06
C SER A 374 -1.70 -8.19 1.40
N SER A 375 -0.62 -8.77 1.99
CA SER A 375 -0.64 -9.26 3.38
C SER A 375 -0.96 -8.14 4.38
N ALA A 376 -0.34 -6.97 4.21
CA ALA A 376 -0.61 -5.81 5.07
C ALA A 376 -2.07 -5.36 4.99
N ASN A 377 -2.62 -5.30 3.77
CA ASN A 377 -4.00 -4.88 3.56
C ASN A 377 -5.03 -5.92 4.03
N VAL A 378 -4.72 -7.22 3.92
CA VAL A 378 -5.54 -8.29 4.52
C VAL A 378 -5.65 -8.10 6.02
N VAL A 379 -4.52 -7.88 6.69
CA VAL A 379 -4.51 -7.68 8.15
C VAL A 379 -5.23 -6.40 8.52
N LEU A 380 -4.88 -5.25 7.93
CA LEU A 380 -5.51 -3.96 8.23
C LEU A 380 -7.04 -4.02 8.07
N ASN A 381 -7.53 -4.50 6.92
CA ASN A 381 -8.96 -4.60 6.69
C ASN A 381 -9.66 -5.51 7.72
N THR A 382 -9.02 -6.63 8.10
CA THR A 382 -9.63 -7.62 8.99
C THR A 382 -9.69 -7.13 10.43
N ILE A 383 -8.58 -6.59 10.97
CA ILE A 383 -8.54 -6.11 12.35
C ILE A 383 -9.44 -4.88 12.55
N VAL A 384 -9.51 -3.99 11.55
CA VAL A 384 -10.38 -2.82 11.62
C VAL A 384 -11.85 -3.22 11.47
N ALA A 385 -12.18 -4.22 10.63
CA ALA A 385 -13.53 -4.77 10.54
C ALA A 385 -14.01 -5.34 11.88
N GLU A 386 -13.13 -6.02 12.63
CA GLU A 386 -13.45 -6.53 13.96
C GLU A 386 -13.78 -5.38 14.93
N ALA A 387 -12.93 -4.35 14.98
CA ALA A 387 -13.17 -3.20 15.85
C ALA A 387 -14.45 -2.44 15.47
N PHE A 388 -14.72 -2.26 14.17
CA PHE A 388 -15.98 -1.66 13.71
C PHE A 388 -17.19 -2.49 14.10
N LYS A 389 -17.10 -3.83 14.00
CA LYS A 389 -18.17 -4.71 14.45
C LYS A 389 -18.46 -4.53 15.95
N GLU A 390 -17.42 -4.52 16.78
CA GLU A 390 -17.58 -4.31 18.24
C GLU A 390 -18.26 -2.96 18.51
N ALA A 391 -17.79 -1.88 17.90
CA ALA A 391 -18.37 -0.54 18.06
C ALA A 391 -19.81 -0.48 17.59
N ALA A 392 -20.12 -1.04 16.42
CA ALA A 392 -21.49 -1.07 15.92
C ALA A 392 -22.42 -1.89 16.83
N ASP A 393 -21.96 -3.03 17.35
CA ASP A 393 -22.73 -3.87 18.28
C ASP A 393 -23.03 -3.13 19.62
N GLU A 394 -22.14 -2.24 20.05
CA GLU A 394 -22.34 -1.40 21.24
C GLU A 394 -23.34 -0.27 20.95
N LEU A 395 -23.14 0.46 19.86
CA LEU A 395 -24.02 1.56 19.46
C LEU A 395 -25.45 1.11 19.19
N GLU A 396 -25.66 -0.03 18.55
CA GLU A 396 -26.99 -0.59 18.30
C GLU A 396 -27.74 -0.98 19.57
N LYS A 397 -27.05 -1.25 20.67
CA LYS A 397 -27.64 -1.59 21.98
C LYS A 397 -27.88 -0.37 22.86
N ALA A 398 -27.26 0.76 22.54
CA ALA A 398 -27.40 1.97 23.33
C ALA A 398 -28.84 2.49 23.27
N ALA A 399 -29.39 2.83 24.44
CA ALA A 399 -30.71 3.43 24.55
C ALA A 399 -30.74 4.88 24.04
N ASP A 400 -29.61 5.53 24.11
CA ASP A 400 -29.36 6.89 23.62
C ASP A 400 -28.04 6.88 22.84
N PHE A 401 -28.11 7.12 21.53
CA PHE A 401 -26.96 7.10 20.65
C PHE A 401 -25.97 8.23 20.96
N ASP A 402 -26.45 9.40 21.39
CA ASP A 402 -25.60 10.55 21.69
C ASP A 402 -24.79 10.35 22.98
N LEU A 403 -25.20 9.42 23.85
CA LEU A 403 -24.51 9.08 25.10
C LEU A 403 -23.62 7.84 24.96
N ALA A 404 -23.74 7.06 23.91
CA ALA A 404 -22.97 5.83 23.68
C ALA A 404 -21.58 6.12 23.12
#